data_c92dddadd224cc50378f336a6a81e18f
#
_entry.id   c92dddadd224cc50378f336a6a81e18f
#
_cell.length_a   1.000
_cell.length_b   1.000
_cell.length_c   1.000
_cell.angle_alpha   90.00
_cell.angle_beta   90.00
_cell.angle_gamma   90.00
#
_symmetry.space_group_name_H-M   'P 1'
#
loop_
_entity.id
_entity.type
_entity.pdbx_description
1 polymer ?
#
loop_
_entity_poly.entity_id
_entity_poly.type
_entity_poly.pdbx_seq_one_letter_code
_entity_poly.pdbx_strand_id
1 'polypeptide(L)'
;GMGALIDKLGYRKVYTICGICSVASSLCLMFAHSLAMFYIAYVLLAVGFGATNCCHPVAVQETYGSKYAGGIFGICMLGYMIICTFISPKISSALVNATGSYTASMIYAIIACILAVIFYTTIPQPKRRTLAEVAAEEKAAQEKAAQA
;
A
#
# COMPACT_ATOMS: atom_id res chain seq x y z
N GLY A 1 10.11 13.39 -1.20
CA GLY A 1 9.35 13.71 -2.42
C GLY A 1 7.96 13.09 -2.47
N MET A 2 7.80 11.84 -2.02
CA MET A 2 6.50 11.14 -2.05
C MET A 2 5.47 11.75 -1.08
N GLY A 3 5.88 12.24 0.08
CA GLY A 3 4.97 12.92 0.99
C GLY A 3 4.30 14.15 0.35
N ALA A 4 5.08 15.00 -0.33
CA ALA A 4 4.55 16.14 -1.05
C ALA A 4 3.59 15.79 -2.20
N LEU A 5 3.77 14.61 -2.80
CA LEU A 5 2.87 14.10 -3.84
C LEU A 5 1.54 13.62 -3.23
N ILE A 6 1.59 13.00 -2.06
CA ILE A 6 0.41 12.56 -1.30
C ILE A 6 -0.41 13.78 -0.87
N ASP A 7 0.25 14.84 -0.41
CA ASP A 7 -0.42 16.07 0.03
C ASP A 7 -1.15 16.78 -1.13
N LYS A 8 -0.58 16.75 -2.34
CA LYS A 8 -1.18 17.40 -3.52
C LYS A 8 -2.26 16.57 -4.20
N LEU A 9 -2.03 15.28 -4.37
CA LEU A 9 -2.90 14.38 -5.15
C LEU A 9 -3.91 13.62 -4.29
N GLY A 10 -3.66 13.52 -2.98
CA GLY A 10 -4.39 12.64 -2.07
C GLY A 10 -3.90 11.19 -2.15
N TYR A 11 -3.87 10.50 -1.02
CA TYR A 11 -3.34 9.14 -0.91
C TYR A 11 -4.03 8.13 -1.86
N ARG A 12 -5.32 8.30 -2.17
CA ARG A 12 -6.07 7.41 -3.06
C ARG A 12 -5.53 7.39 -4.49
N LYS A 13 -5.28 8.58 -5.06
CA LYS A 13 -4.72 8.69 -6.43
C LYS A 13 -3.31 8.11 -6.48
N VAL A 14 -2.52 8.35 -5.42
CA VAL A 14 -1.18 7.80 -5.31
C VAL A 14 -1.21 6.28 -5.22
N TYR A 15 -2.10 5.69 -4.41
CA TYR A 15 -2.28 4.23 -4.37
C TYR A 15 -2.67 3.64 -5.71
N THR A 16 -3.59 4.27 -6.43
CA THR A 16 -4.01 3.78 -7.75
C THR A 16 -2.84 3.83 -8.75
N ILE A 17 -2.08 4.92 -8.76
CA ILE A 17 -0.88 5.05 -9.61
C ILE A 17 0.15 3.98 -9.25
N CYS A 18 0.44 3.79 -7.96
CA CYS A 18 1.37 2.77 -7.50
C CYS A 18 0.91 1.35 -7.84
N GLY A 19 -0.39 1.09 -7.74
CA GLY A 19 -0.99 -0.18 -8.14
C GLY A 19 -0.81 -0.45 -9.64
N ILE A 20 -1.07 0.54 -10.48
CA ILE A 20 -0.85 0.45 -11.94
C ILE A 20 0.64 0.23 -12.25
N CYS A 21 1.55 0.94 -11.59
CA CYS A 21 2.98 0.75 -11.74
C CYS A 21 3.42 -0.67 -11.34
N SER A 22 2.85 -1.22 -10.27
CA SER A 22 3.14 -2.58 -9.83
C SER A 22 2.66 -3.64 -10.83
N VAL A 23 1.47 -3.47 -11.40
CA VAL A 23 0.97 -4.35 -12.47
C VAL A 23 1.84 -4.25 -13.71
N ALA A 24 2.21 -3.04 -14.14
CA ALA A 24 3.09 -2.82 -15.29
C ALA A 24 4.48 -3.45 -15.07
N SER A 25 5.04 -3.30 -13.87
CA SER A 25 6.31 -3.93 -13.49
C SER A 25 6.22 -5.46 -13.55
N SER A 26 5.16 -6.05 -13.02
CA SER A 26 4.95 -7.51 -13.05
C SER A 26 4.81 -8.05 -14.47
N LEU A 27 4.12 -7.32 -15.36
CA LEU A 27 4.04 -7.65 -16.78
C LEU A 27 5.42 -7.55 -17.47
N CYS A 28 6.17 -6.49 -17.19
CA CYS A 28 7.52 -6.34 -17.72
C CYS A 28 8.44 -7.49 -17.28
N LEU A 29 8.32 -7.95 -16.02
CA LEU A 29 9.08 -9.11 -15.53
C LEU A 29 8.70 -10.41 -16.24
N MET A 30 7.43 -10.60 -16.56
CA MET A 30 6.94 -11.79 -17.27
C MET A 30 7.51 -11.89 -18.69
N PHE A 31 7.70 -10.74 -19.36
CA PHE A 31 8.27 -10.65 -20.72
C PHE A 31 9.75 -10.30 -20.73
N ALA A 32 10.43 -10.34 -19.60
CA ALA A 32 11.84 -9.97 -19.52
C ALA A 32 12.74 -11.04 -20.16
N HIS A 33 13.15 -10.80 -21.40
CA HIS A 33 14.15 -11.62 -22.13
C HIS A 33 15.56 -11.03 -22.05
N SER A 34 15.73 -9.84 -21.47
CA SER A 34 17.01 -9.16 -21.35
C SER A 34 17.27 -8.70 -19.92
N LEU A 35 18.54 -8.74 -19.50
CA LEU A 35 18.98 -8.27 -18.20
C LEU A 35 18.61 -6.80 -17.94
N ALA A 36 18.72 -5.97 -18.98
CA ALA A 36 18.34 -4.55 -18.90
C ALA A 36 16.83 -4.37 -18.59
N MET A 37 15.98 -5.16 -19.23
CA MET A 37 14.55 -5.12 -19.02
C MET A 37 14.15 -5.57 -17.60
N PHE A 38 14.88 -6.56 -17.08
CA PHE A 38 14.75 -7.00 -15.69
C PHE A 38 15.06 -5.86 -14.69
N TYR A 39 16.17 -5.12 -14.91
CA TYR A 39 16.52 -3.99 -14.03
C TYR A 39 15.49 -2.87 -14.07
N ILE A 40 14.98 -2.53 -15.25
CA ILE A 40 13.93 -1.50 -15.40
C ILE A 40 12.67 -1.91 -14.65
N ALA A 41 12.22 -3.14 -14.81
CA ALA A 41 11.05 -3.67 -14.11
C ALA A 41 11.24 -3.67 -12.58
N TYR A 42 12.45 -4.02 -12.11
CA TYR A 42 12.78 -4.03 -10.70
C TYR A 42 12.77 -2.61 -10.09
N VAL A 43 13.29 -1.62 -10.79
CA VAL A 43 13.26 -0.21 -10.37
C VAL A 43 11.83 0.30 -10.29
N LEU A 44 10.98 -0.01 -11.27
CA LEU A 44 9.55 0.34 -11.25
C LEU A 44 8.83 -0.29 -10.05
N LEU A 45 9.13 -1.56 -9.76
CA LEU A 45 8.58 -2.26 -8.60
C LEU A 45 9.02 -1.61 -7.29
N ALA A 46 10.28 -1.26 -7.17
CA ALA A 46 10.84 -0.63 -5.97
C ALA A 46 10.22 0.74 -5.69
N VAL A 47 9.99 1.55 -6.73
CA VAL A 47 9.32 2.85 -6.62
C VAL A 47 7.86 2.66 -6.16
N GLY A 48 7.12 1.74 -6.76
CA GLY A 48 5.74 1.42 -6.36
C GLY A 48 5.65 0.94 -4.92
N PHE A 49 6.53 0.04 -4.51
CA PHE A 49 6.59 -0.50 -3.15
C PHE A 49 6.93 0.58 -2.11
N GLY A 50 7.94 1.42 -2.40
CA GLY A 50 8.33 2.53 -1.52
C GLY A 50 7.20 3.54 -1.32
N ALA A 51 6.51 3.90 -2.40
CA ALA A 51 5.38 4.81 -2.36
C ALA A 51 4.21 4.25 -1.53
N THR A 52 3.88 2.98 -1.70
CA THR A 52 2.82 2.29 -0.95
C THR A 52 3.12 2.29 0.55
N ASN A 53 4.36 1.99 0.94
CA ASN A 53 4.78 2.02 2.35
C ASN A 53 4.69 3.42 2.98
N CYS A 54 4.94 4.48 2.22
CA CYS A 54 4.75 5.86 2.69
C CYS A 54 3.27 6.23 2.84
N CYS A 55 2.38 5.67 2.00
CA CYS A 55 0.95 5.97 2.06
C CYS A 55 0.24 5.32 3.26
N HIS A 56 0.68 4.13 3.70
CA HIS A 56 0.03 3.40 4.80
C HIS A 56 -0.10 4.20 6.10
N PRO A 57 0.97 4.77 6.68
CA PRO A 57 0.85 5.54 7.92
C PRO A 57 -0.01 6.79 7.74
N VAL A 58 0.07 7.46 6.59
CA VAL A 58 -0.76 8.65 6.30
C VAL A 58 -2.25 8.28 6.24
N ALA A 59 -2.60 7.19 5.56
CA ALA A 59 -3.97 6.72 5.47
C ALA A 59 -4.55 6.36 6.85
N VAL A 60 -3.76 5.73 7.72
CA VAL A 60 -4.19 5.39 9.09
C VAL A 60 -4.37 6.66 9.92
N GLN A 61 -3.46 7.64 9.82
CA GLN A 61 -3.57 8.90 10.54
C GLN A 61 -4.77 9.73 10.11
N GLU A 62 -5.04 9.81 8.80
CA GLU A 62 -6.22 10.53 8.28
C GLU A 62 -7.54 9.86 8.67
N THR A 63 -7.56 8.54 8.82
CA THR A 63 -8.78 7.79 9.14
C THR A 63 -9.10 7.74 10.62
N TYR A 64 -8.10 7.48 11.46
CA TYR A 64 -8.29 7.20 12.90
C TYR A 64 -7.76 8.32 13.81
N GLY A 65 -7.12 9.35 13.25
CA GLY A 65 -6.51 10.44 14.01
C GLY A 65 -5.15 10.07 14.60
N SER A 66 -4.35 11.09 14.94
CA SER A 66 -2.97 10.92 15.40
C SER A 66 -2.85 10.13 16.71
N LYS A 67 -3.83 10.24 17.61
CA LYS A 67 -3.80 9.63 18.94
C LYS A 67 -3.73 8.10 18.92
N TYR A 68 -4.44 7.44 17.98
CA TYR A 68 -4.52 5.98 17.91
C TYR A 68 -3.79 5.39 16.69
N ALA A 69 -3.28 6.23 15.81
CA ALA A 69 -2.67 5.82 14.55
C ALA A 69 -1.50 4.84 14.74
N GLY A 70 -0.65 5.06 15.74
CA GLY A 70 0.50 4.21 15.99
C GLY A 70 0.14 2.77 16.36
N GLY A 71 -0.83 2.60 17.27
CA GLY A 71 -1.28 1.27 17.68
C GLY A 71 -1.99 0.51 16.54
N ILE A 72 -2.89 1.18 15.83
CA ILE A 72 -3.61 0.60 14.70
C ILE A 72 -2.65 0.23 13.57
N PHE A 73 -1.72 1.12 13.24
CA PHE A 73 -0.70 0.87 12.24
C PHE A 73 0.18 -0.33 12.61
N GLY A 74 0.58 -0.45 13.89
CA GLY A 74 1.36 -1.59 14.39
C GLY A 74 0.63 -2.92 14.20
N ILE A 75 -0.66 -3.00 14.52
CA ILE A 75 -1.48 -4.21 14.33
C ILE A 75 -1.62 -4.54 12.84
N CYS A 76 -1.88 -3.55 12.00
CA CYS A 76 -1.94 -3.74 10.55
C CYS A 76 -0.61 -4.26 9.98
N MET A 77 0.52 -3.73 10.45
CA MET A 77 1.85 -4.17 10.02
C MET A 77 2.18 -5.58 10.49
N LEU A 78 1.77 -5.99 11.68
CA LEU A 78 1.91 -7.38 12.12
C LEU A 78 1.16 -8.35 11.21
N GLY A 79 -0.10 -8.05 10.88
CA GLY A 79 -0.88 -8.84 9.92
C GLY A 79 -0.21 -8.91 8.55
N TYR A 80 0.27 -7.79 8.04
CA TYR A 80 1.00 -7.71 6.78
C TYR A 80 2.27 -8.56 6.80
N MET A 81 3.08 -8.49 7.85
CA MET A 81 4.31 -9.26 8.01
C MET A 81 4.05 -10.76 8.02
N ILE A 82 3.01 -11.23 8.72
CA ILE A 82 2.64 -12.64 8.77
C ILE A 82 2.27 -13.14 7.36
N ILE A 83 1.43 -12.41 6.65
CA ILE A 83 0.99 -12.78 5.30
C ILE A 83 2.18 -12.79 4.33
N CYS A 84 2.99 -11.74 4.31
CA CYS A 84 4.11 -11.62 3.38
C CYS A 84 5.22 -12.62 3.67
N THR A 85 5.51 -12.93 4.94
CA THR A 85 6.65 -13.78 5.31
C THR A 85 6.31 -15.27 5.24
N PHE A 86 5.10 -15.65 5.63
CA PHE A 86 4.74 -17.07 5.74
C PHE A 86 3.78 -17.56 4.66
N ILE A 87 2.76 -16.79 4.33
CA ILE A 87 1.69 -17.24 3.42
C ILE A 87 2.10 -17.07 1.97
N SER A 88 2.56 -15.90 1.60
CA SER A 88 2.89 -15.59 0.19
C SER A 88 4.00 -16.48 -0.39
N PRO A 89 5.14 -16.72 0.32
CA PRO A 89 6.18 -17.61 -0.19
C PRO A 89 5.72 -19.07 -0.29
N LYS A 90 4.87 -19.54 0.62
CA LYS A 90 4.33 -20.91 0.56
C LYS A 90 3.42 -21.12 -0.66
N ILE A 91 2.53 -20.17 -0.94
CA ILE A 91 1.67 -20.22 -2.12
C ILE A 91 2.53 -20.19 -3.39
N SER A 92 3.49 -19.27 -3.47
CA SER A 92 4.40 -19.15 -4.63
C SER A 92 5.20 -20.43 -4.85
N SER A 93 5.78 -21.00 -3.79
CA SER A 93 6.53 -22.27 -3.85
C SER A 93 5.65 -23.43 -4.27
N ALA A 94 4.43 -23.56 -3.74
CA ALA A 94 3.48 -24.59 -4.13
C ALA A 94 3.10 -24.49 -5.61
N LEU A 95 2.87 -23.28 -6.12
CA LEU A 95 2.59 -23.05 -7.53
C LEU A 95 3.76 -23.42 -8.44
N VAL A 96 4.98 -23.06 -8.06
CA VAL A 96 6.19 -23.41 -8.81
C VAL A 96 6.42 -24.92 -8.80
N ASN A 97 6.22 -25.60 -7.66
CA ASN A 97 6.37 -27.05 -7.55
C ASN A 97 5.30 -27.81 -8.35
N ALA A 98 4.08 -27.29 -8.44
CA ALA A 98 2.99 -27.91 -9.19
C ALA A 98 3.12 -27.72 -10.70
N THR A 99 3.62 -26.57 -11.15
CA THR A 99 3.67 -26.21 -12.59
C THR A 99 5.06 -26.33 -13.19
N GLY A 100 6.11 -26.48 -12.39
CA GLY A 100 7.51 -26.50 -12.85
C GLY A 100 7.99 -25.15 -13.42
N SER A 101 7.19 -24.08 -13.33
CA SER A 101 7.49 -22.78 -13.92
C SER A 101 7.16 -21.61 -12.98
N TYR A 102 8.00 -20.60 -12.99
CA TYR A 102 7.76 -19.34 -12.28
C TYR A 102 6.60 -18.51 -12.87
N THR A 103 6.17 -18.82 -14.09
CA THR A 103 5.08 -18.10 -14.77
C THR A 103 3.78 -18.13 -13.97
N ALA A 104 3.44 -19.26 -13.35
CA ALA A 104 2.25 -19.39 -12.53
C ALA A 104 2.31 -18.49 -11.27
N SER A 105 3.48 -18.38 -10.65
CA SER A 105 3.69 -17.47 -9.51
C SER A 105 3.59 -15.99 -9.93
N MET A 106 4.06 -15.63 -11.11
CA MET A 106 3.92 -14.28 -11.66
C MET A 106 2.47 -13.93 -11.98
N ILE A 107 1.71 -14.85 -12.55
CA ILE A 107 0.27 -14.67 -12.81
C ILE A 107 -0.48 -14.47 -11.50
N TYR A 108 -0.18 -15.26 -10.47
CA TYR A 108 -0.74 -15.07 -9.13
C TYR A 108 -0.46 -13.67 -8.58
N ALA A 109 0.77 -13.18 -8.70
CA ALA A 109 1.14 -11.84 -8.25
C ALA A 109 0.36 -10.74 -9.01
N ILE A 110 0.21 -10.88 -10.33
CA ILE A 110 -0.57 -9.94 -11.15
C ILE A 110 -2.04 -9.91 -10.71
N ILE A 111 -2.65 -11.06 -10.51
CA ILE A 111 -4.04 -11.18 -10.05
C ILE A 111 -4.20 -10.53 -8.67
N ALA A 112 -3.28 -10.79 -7.73
CA ALA A 112 -3.28 -10.18 -6.41
C ALA A 112 -3.15 -8.65 -6.47
N CYS A 113 -2.29 -8.12 -7.34
CA CYS A 113 -2.16 -6.68 -7.56
C CYS A 113 -3.44 -6.06 -8.13
N ILE A 114 -4.08 -6.70 -9.10
CA ILE A 114 -5.34 -6.23 -9.69
C ILE A 114 -6.45 -6.22 -8.64
N LEU A 115 -6.58 -7.28 -7.85
CA LEU A 115 -7.55 -7.36 -6.76
C LEU A 115 -7.30 -6.26 -5.72
N ALA A 116 -6.06 -5.99 -5.37
CA ALA A 116 -5.70 -4.91 -4.45
C ALA A 116 -6.12 -3.53 -5.00
N VAL A 117 -5.88 -3.26 -6.28
CA VAL A 117 -6.31 -1.99 -6.92
C VAL A 117 -7.83 -1.87 -6.91
N ILE A 118 -8.57 -2.92 -7.27
CA ILE A 118 -10.04 -2.94 -7.24
C ILE A 118 -10.53 -2.68 -5.82
N PHE A 119 -9.95 -3.36 -4.83
CA PHE A 119 -10.31 -3.20 -3.42
C PHE A 119 -10.11 -1.75 -2.95
N TYR A 120 -8.96 -1.14 -3.27
CA TYR A 120 -8.69 0.26 -2.94
C TYR A 120 -9.62 1.25 -3.61
N THR A 121 -10.07 0.98 -4.83
CA THR A 121 -11.01 1.87 -5.53
C THR A 121 -12.44 1.72 -5.04
N THR A 122 -12.81 0.55 -4.51
CA THR A 122 -14.18 0.23 -4.08
C THR A 122 -14.47 0.65 -2.65
N ILE A 123 -13.44 0.70 -1.76
CA ILE A 123 -13.65 1.11 -0.36
C ILE A 123 -14.08 2.57 -0.31
N PRO A 124 -15.28 2.87 0.26
CA PRO A 124 -15.70 4.23 0.52
C PRO A 124 -14.76 4.88 1.53
N GLN A 125 -14.17 6.00 1.14
CA GLN A 125 -13.20 6.69 1.97
C GLN A 125 -13.89 7.61 2.97
N PRO A 126 -13.46 7.63 4.23
CA PRO A 126 -13.88 8.65 5.16
C PRO A 126 -13.52 10.03 4.58
N LYS A 127 -14.41 11.00 4.81
CA LYS A 127 -14.22 12.38 4.36
C LYS A 127 -12.86 12.87 4.86
N ARG A 128 -12.01 13.35 3.95
CA ARG A 128 -10.69 13.87 4.30
C ARG A 128 -10.87 14.97 5.35
N ARG A 129 -10.45 14.71 6.58
CA ARG A 129 -10.45 15.74 7.63
C ARG A 129 -9.39 16.75 7.28
N THR A 130 -9.77 17.99 7.09
CA THR A 130 -8.80 19.07 6.90
C THR A 130 -7.97 19.25 8.17
N LEU A 131 -6.69 19.60 8.03
CA LEU A 131 -5.81 19.88 9.17
C LEU A 131 -6.44 20.89 10.13
N ALA A 132 -7.28 21.81 9.61
CA ALA A 132 -8.04 22.76 10.41
C ALA A 132 -9.12 22.08 11.29
N GLU A 133 -9.79 21.05 10.80
CA GLU A 133 -10.80 20.29 11.57
C GLU A 133 -10.16 19.46 12.68
N VAL A 134 -9.02 18.82 12.39
CA VAL A 134 -8.24 18.06 13.36
C VAL A 134 -7.71 18.99 14.47
N ALA A 135 -7.17 20.15 14.10
CA ALA A 135 -6.69 21.14 15.07
C ALA A 135 -7.83 21.74 15.91
N ALA A 136 -9.02 21.88 15.35
CA ALA A 136 -10.20 22.35 16.10
C ALA A 136 -10.69 21.28 17.08
N GLU A 137 -10.72 20.00 16.69
CA GLU A 137 -11.07 18.89 17.59
C GLU A 137 -10.06 18.72 18.74
N GLU A 138 -8.75 18.87 18.46
CA GLU A 138 -7.71 18.80 19.50
C GLU A 138 -7.85 19.94 20.52
N LYS A 139 -8.14 21.16 20.06
CA LYS A 139 -8.40 22.30 20.97
C LYS A 139 -9.64 22.08 21.82
N ALA A 140 -10.72 21.62 21.22
CA ALA A 140 -11.95 21.31 21.95
C ALA A 140 -11.78 20.16 22.97
N ALA A 141 -10.94 19.17 22.65
CA ALA A 141 -10.61 18.10 23.59
C ALA A 141 -9.74 18.59 24.76
N GLN A 142 -8.79 19.49 24.50
CA GLN A 142 -7.96 20.12 25.53
C GLN A 142 -8.79 21.02 26.46
N GLU A 143 -9.72 21.81 25.92
CA GLU A 143 -10.63 22.64 26.73
C GLU A 143 -11.53 21.79 27.64
N LYS A 144 -12.06 20.68 27.15
CA LYS A 144 -12.84 19.74 27.95
C LYS A 144 -12.03 19.06 29.04
N ALA A 145 -10.76 18.73 28.77
CA ALA A 145 -9.85 18.16 29.77
C ALA A 145 -9.40 19.18 30.82
N ALA A 146 -9.38 20.47 30.49
CA ALA A 146 -9.05 21.55 31.43
C ALA A 146 -10.24 21.96 32.33
N GLN A 147 -11.46 21.59 31.95
CA GLN A 147 -12.70 21.87 32.72
C GLN A 147 -13.14 20.70 33.62
N ALA A 148 -12.48 19.55 33.54
CA ALA A 148 -12.75 18.35 34.35
C ALA A 148 -11.73 18.17 35.45
#